data_1c6da099b9f7953853c5a02d59065ebf
#
_entry.id   1c6da099b9f7953853c5a02d59065ebf
#
_cell.length_a   1.000
_cell.length_b   1.000
_cell.length_c   1.000
_cell.angle_alpha   90.00
_cell.angle_beta   90.00
_cell.angle_gamma   90.00
#
_symmetry.space_group_name_H-M   'P 1'
#
loop_
_entity.id
_entity.type
_entity.pdbx_description
1 polymer ?
#
loop_
_entity_poly.entity_id
_entity_poly.type
_entity_poly.pdbx_seq_one_letter_code
_entity_poly.pdbx_strand_id
1 'polypeptide(L)'
;MTGDLLRAAYSTSKAGLLGLSKTAARELAPSGVTVNAVCPGIIETDMTADLPETRREKQLEMIPMMRFGKSEEVAGVVRFLASEDAAWITGQTLSVDGGLYTK
;
A
#
# COMPACT_ATOMS: atom_id res chain seq x y z
N MET A 1 -17.52 -17.52 7.47
CA MET A 1 -17.00 -16.83 6.28
C MET A 1 -15.61 -17.33 5.97
N THR A 2 -15.35 -17.64 4.75
CA THR A 2 -14.06 -18.16 4.33
C THR A 2 -13.07 -17.02 4.06
N GLY A 3 -11.78 -17.29 4.25
CA GLY A 3 -10.73 -16.35 3.90
C GLY A 3 -10.73 -15.95 2.44
N ASP A 4 -11.22 -16.84 1.57
CA ASP A 4 -11.27 -16.58 0.13
C ASP A 4 -12.29 -15.49 -0.22
N LEU A 5 -13.41 -15.44 0.47
CA LEU A 5 -14.41 -14.40 0.25
C LEU A 5 -13.87 -13.03 0.70
N LEU A 6 -13.16 -12.99 1.83
CA LEU A 6 -12.52 -11.76 2.31
C LEU A 6 -11.44 -11.29 1.35
N ARG A 7 -10.65 -12.20 0.79
CA ARG A 7 -9.63 -11.86 -0.20
C ARG A 7 -10.25 -11.30 -1.47
N ALA A 8 -11.35 -11.92 -1.94
CA ALA A 8 -12.05 -11.43 -3.12
C ALA A 8 -12.58 -10.01 -2.90
N ALA A 9 -13.20 -9.75 -1.74
CA ALA A 9 -13.70 -8.43 -1.40
C ALA A 9 -12.57 -7.39 -1.33
N TYR A 10 -11.45 -7.75 -0.70
CA TYR A 10 -10.28 -6.87 -0.60
C TYR A 10 -9.71 -6.55 -1.99
N SER A 11 -9.51 -7.58 -2.83
CA SER A 11 -8.95 -7.41 -4.18
C SER A 11 -9.85 -6.55 -5.05
N THR A 12 -11.17 -6.73 -4.95
CA THR A 12 -12.14 -5.94 -5.70
C THR A 12 -12.11 -4.48 -5.26
N SER A 13 -12.08 -4.21 -3.95
CA SER A 13 -12.01 -2.86 -3.41
C SER A 13 -10.72 -2.17 -3.82
N LYS A 14 -9.59 -2.88 -3.77
CA LYS A 14 -8.30 -2.35 -4.16
C LYS A 14 -8.27 -2.01 -5.65
N ALA A 15 -8.76 -2.90 -6.51
CA ALA A 15 -8.82 -2.66 -7.95
C ALA A 15 -9.69 -1.44 -8.28
N GLY A 16 -10.82 -1.30 -7.59
CA GLY A 16 -11.71 -0.15 -7.74
C GLY A 16 -11.03 1.16 -7.36
N LEU A 17 -10.32 1.16 -6.23
CA LEU A 17 -9.59 2.34 -5.76
C LEU A 17 -8.48 2.74 -6.75
N LEU A 18 -7.73 1.76 -7.28
CA LEU A 18 -6.68 2.03 -8.24
C LEU A 18 -7.22 2.58 -9.55
N GLY A 19 -8.35 2.04 -10.03
CA GLY A 19 -9.03 2.55 -11.21
C GLY A 19 -9.51 3.98 -11.02
N LEU A 20 -10.12 4.27 -9.88
CA LEU A 20 -10.60 5.61 -9.55
C LEU A 20 -9.44 6.60 -9.46
N SER A 21 -8.34 6.23 -8.81
CA SER A 21 -7.19 7.13 -8.68
C SER A 21 -6.54 7.45 -10.02
N LYS A 22 -6.47 6.48 -10.93
CA LYS A 22 -5.93 6.71 -12.28
C LYS A 22 -6.83 7.66 -13.09
N THR A 23 -8.13 7.48 -13.00
CA THR A 23 -9.08 8.38 -13.67
C THR A 23 -8.97 9.80 -13.11
N ALA A 24 -8.93 9.94 -11.79
CA ALA A 24 -8.76 11.24 -11.15
C ALA A 24 -7.43 11.90 -11.53
N ALA A 25 -6.36 11.11 -11.63
CA ALA A 25 -5.06 11.62 -12.04
C ALA A 25 -5.11 12.23 -13.44
N ARG A 26 -5.77 11.57 -14.38
CA ARG A 26 -5.91 12.08 -15.75
C ARG A 26 -6.77 13.34 -15.81
N GLU A 27 -7.86 13.34 -15.07
CA GLU A 27 -8.79 14.48 -15.08
C GLU A 27 -8.19 15.73 -14.45
N LEU A 28 -7.36 15.55 -13.40
CA LEU A 28 -6.81 16.66 -12.64
C LEU A 28 -5.42 17.09 -13.10
N ALA A 29 -4.76 16.30 -13.96
CA ALA A 29 -3.42 16.63 -14.46
C ALA A 29 -3.34 18.02 -15.12
N PRO A 30 -4.30 18.43 -15.96
CA PRO A 30 -4.24 19.77 -16.56
C PRO A 30 -4.27 20.90 -15.53
N SER A 31 -4.83 20.65 -14.34
CA SER A 31 -4.89 21.64 -13.26
C SER A 31 -3.65 21.63 -12.37
N GLY A 32 -2.65 20.80 -12.69
CA GLY A 32 -1.42 20.72 -11.90
C GLY A 32 -1.57 19.89 -10.62
N VAL A 33 -2.63 19.11 -10.52
CA VAL A 33 -2.88 18.24 -9.34
C VAL A 33 -2.42 16.84 -9.66
N THR A 34 -1.61 16.25 -8.75
CA THR A 34 -1.19 14.85 -8.88
C THR A 34 -2.03 13.95 -7.97
N VAL A 35 -2.30 12.75 -8.44
CA VAL A 35 -3.06 11.74 -7.69
C VAL A 35 -2.31 10.42 -7.79
N ASN A 36 -1.86 9.92 -6.67
CA ASN A 36 -1.13 8.66 -6.59
C ASN A 36 -1.72 7.80 -5.47
N ALA A 37 -1.59 6.50 -5.59
CA ALA A 37 -2.04 5.56 -4.57
C ALA A 37 -0.83 4.96 -3.86
N VAL A 38 -0.92 4.83 -2.53
CA VAL A 38 0.08 4.16 -1.72
C VAL A 38 -0.57 2.94 -1.10
N CYS A 39 0.03 1.78 -1.32
CA CYS A 39 -0.48 0.51 -0.83
C CYS A 39 0.51 -0.06 0.19
N PRO A 40 0.29 0.14 1.49
CA PRO A 40 1.16 -0.43 2.51
C PRO A 40 0.93 -1.93 2.64
N GLY A 41 1.98 -2.65 3.00
CA GLY A 41 1.89 -4.05 3.37
C GLY A 41 1.54 -4.21 4.84
N ILE A 42 2.18 -5.16 5.51
CA ILE A 42 1.95 -5.41 6.93
C ILE A 42 2.83 -4.46 7.73
N ILE A 43 2.19 -3.59 8.49
CA ILE A 43 2.87 -2.55 9.28
C ILE A 43 2.85 -2.95 10.75
N GLU A 44 3.97 -2.76 11.42
CA GLU A 44 4.07 -3.04 12.85
C GLU A 44 3.22 -2.04 13.63
N THR A 45 2.23 -2.58 14.34
CA THR A 45 1.29 -1.84 15.17
C THR A 45 1.07 -2.62 16.45
N ASP A 46 0.30 -2.08 17.38
CA ASP A 46 -0.08 -2.82 18.59
C ASP A 46 -0.80 -4.12 18.25
N MET A 47 -1.57 -4.14 17.16
CA MET A 47 -2.28 -5.33 16.71
C MET A 47 -1.32 -6.43 16.24
N THR A 48 -0.26 -6.08 15.51
CA THR A 48 0.72 -7.07 15.07
C THR A 48 1.59 -7.55 16.24
N ALA A 49 1.87 -6.68 17.20
CA ALA A 49 2.63 -7.06 18.39
C ALA A 49 1.87 -8.08 19.26
N ASP A 50 0.53 -8.02 19.24
CA ASP A 50 -0.33 -8.91 20.04
C ASP A 50 -0.66 -10.23 19.31
N LEU A 51 -0.18 -10.42 18.08
CA LEU A 51 -0.42 -11.66 17.35
C LEU A 51 0.27 -12.84 18.02
N PRO A 52 -0.37 -14.05 18.01
CA PRO A 52 0.32 -15.27 18.44
C PRO A 52 1.60 -15.47 17.63
N GLU A 53 2.64 -15.98 18.28
CA GLU A 53 3.96 -16.18 17.70
C GLU A 53 3.92 -16.92 16.36
N THR A 54 3.15 -18.02 16.30
CA THR A 54 3.04 -18.81 15.08
C THR A 54 2.45 -18.03 13.92
N ARG A 55 1.48 -17.16 14.18
CA ARG A 55 0.85 -16.34 13.17
C ARG A 55 1.78 -15.22 12.70
N ARG A 56 2.49 -14.63 13.65
CA ARG A 56 3.49 -13.60 13.36
C ARG A 56 4.59 -14.17 12.45
N GLU A 57 5.09 -15.34 12.76
CA GLU A 57 6.11 -16.02 11.96
C GLU A 57 5.63 -16.30 10.53
N LYS A 58 4.39 -16.76 10.38
CA LYS A 58 3.81 -17.02 9.05
C LYS A 58 3.71 -15.75 8.20
N GLN A 59 3.34 -14.64 8.82
CA GLN A 59 3.27 -13.36 8.12
C GLN A 59 4.66 -12.89 7.72
N LEU A 60 5.65 -13.03 8.60
CA LEU A 60 7.02 -12.65 8.30
C LEU A 60 7.61 -13.46 7.15
N GLU A 61 7.28 -14.76 7.08
CA GLU A 61 7.73 -15.62 5.99
C GLU A 61 7.21 -15.18 4.62
N MET A 62 6.06 -14.54 4.58
CA MET A 62 5.48 -14.06 3.32
C MET A 62 6.15 -12.78 2.81
N ILE A 63 6.90 -12.08 3.65
CA ILE A 63 7.52 -10.82 3.31
C ILE A 63 8.98 -11.06 2.91
N PRO A 64 9.36 -10.82 1.65
CA PRO A 64 10.75 -11.05 1.22
C PRO A 64 11.80 -10.34 2.06
N MET A 65 11.52 -9.12 2.55
CA MET A 65 12.45 -8.40 3.43
C MET A 65 12.44 -8.91 4.88
N MET A 66 11.55 -9.87 5.19
CA MET A 66 11.52 -10.62 6.45
C MET A 66 11.33 -9.73 7.69
N ARG A 67 10.63 -8.63 7.54
CA ARG A 67 10.24 -7.77 8.65
C ARG A 67 8.96 -7.04 8.31
N PHE A 68 8.22 -6.62 9.33
CA PHE A 68 7.10 -5.71 9.15
C PHE A 68 7.63 -4.31 8.84
N GLY A 69 6.83 -3.54 8.10
CA GLY A 69 7.15 -2.14 7.86
C GLY A 69 6.84 -1.30 9.10
N LYS A 70 7.39 -0.10 9.12
CA LYS A 70 7.12 0.89 10.16
C LYS A 70 6.22 1.98 9.58
N SER A 71 5.37 2.55 10.42
CA SER A 71 4.50 3.65 9.99
C SER A 71 5.29 4.81 9.35
N GLU A 72 6.47 5.10 9.87
CA GLU A 72 7.34 6.14 9.34
C GLU A 72 7.79 5.86 7.90
N GLU A 73 7.92 4.57 7.55
CA GLU A 73 8.34 4.21 6.20
C GLU A 73 7.23 4.51 5.18
N VAL A 74 5.98 4.30 5.55
CA VAL A 74 4.84 4.67 4.71
C VAL A 74 4.69 6.19 4.67
N ALA A 75 4.81 6.85 5.82
CA ALA A 75 4.71 8.31 5.92
C ALA A 75 5.78 9.00 5.07
N GLY A 76 6.99 8.43 5.00
CA GLY A 76 8.06 8.97 4.17
C GLY A 76 7.72 8.97 2.68
N VAL A 77 7.08 7.91 2.21
CA VAL A 77 6.62 7.82 0.81
C VAL A 77 5.54 8.87 0.55
N VAL A 78 4.58 9.01 1.45
CA VAL A 78 3.51 10.02 1.31
C VAL A 78 4.10 11.43 1.27
N ARG A 79 5.05 11.74 2.16
CA ARG A 79 5.72 13.04 2.17
C ARG A 79 6.43 13.31 0.85
N PHE A 80 7.13 12.31 0.32
CA PHE A 80 7.80 12.44 -0.97
C PHE A 80 6.80 12.77 -2.09
N LEU A 81 5.70 12.01 -2.16
CA LEU A 81 4.68 12.22 -3.20
C LEU A 81 3.99 13.59 -3.08
N ALA A 82 3.95 14.16 -1.89
CA ALA A 82 3.38 15.49 -1.65
C ALA A 82 4.39 16.62 -1.88
N SER A 83 5.65 16.29 -2.18
CA SER A 83 6.71 17.28 -2.32
C SER A 83 6.88 17.76 -3.76
N GLU A 84 7.63 18.85 -3.92
CA GLU A 84 8.01 19.37 -5.24
C GLU A 84 8.80 18.35 -6.06
N ASP A 85 9.56 17.48 -5.38
CA ASP A 85 10.36 16.46 -6.07
C ASP A 85 9.49 15.45 -6.79
N ALA A 86 8.21 15.33 -6.44
CA ALA A 86 7.26 14.43 -7.07
C ALA A 86 6.28 15.14 -8.02
N ALA A 87 6.58 16.38 -8.42
CA ALA A 87 5.65 17.20 -9.20
C ALA A 87 5.31 16.62 -10.58
N TRP A 88 6.16 15.76 -11.11
CA TRP A 88 5.97 15.10 -12.41
C TRP A 88 5.42 13.67 -12.27
N ILE A 89 5.06 13.25 -11.05
CA ILE A 89 4.56 11.90 -10.75
C ILE A 89 3.06 11.97 -10.51
N THR A 90 2.29 11.28 -11.34
CA THR A 90 0.84 11.15 -11.14
C THR A 90 0.33 9.86 -11.74
N GLY A 91 -0.78 9.35 -11.26
CA GLY A 91 -1.40 8.13 -11.74
C GLY A 91 -0.66 6.85 -11.33
N GLN A 92 0.27 6.94 -10.41
CA GLN A 92 1.10 5.81 -10.02
C GLN A 92 0.57 5.13 -8.76
N THR A 93 0.88 3.86 -8.64
CA THR A 93 0.59 3.06 -7.45
C THR A 93 1.92 2.58 -6.90
N LEU A 94 2.20 2.94 -5.65
CA LEU A 94 3.42 2.54 -4.96
C LEU A 94 3.09 1.57 -3.85
N SER A 95 3.64 0.36 -3.94
CA SER A 95 3.54 -0.61 -2.85
C SER A 95 4.71 -0.39 -1.90
N VAL A 96 4.40 -0.28 -0.61
CA VAL A 96 5.38 -0.12 0.47
C VAL A 96 5.20 -1.32 1.40
N ASP A 97 5.76 -2.45 1.00
CA ASP A 97 5.35 -3.75 1.55
C ASP A 97 6.50 -4.75 1.74
N GLY A 98 7.75 -4.31 1.60
CA GLY A 98 8.89 -5.21 1.76
C GLY A 98 8.94 -6.33 0.72
N GLY A 99 8.23 -6.19 -0.38
CA GLY A 99 8.17 -7.17 -1.46
C GLY A 99 6.99 -8.15 -1.35
N LEU A 100 6.11 -7.96 -0.37
CA LEU A 100 5.00 -8.89 -0.09
C LEU A 100 4.17 -9.23 -1.34
N TYR A 101 3.86 -8.24 -2.16
CA TYR A 101 3.06 -8.40 -3.36
C TYR A 101 3.88 -8.38 -4.65
N THR A 102 5.16 -8.62 -4.56
CA THR A 102 6.04 -8.73 -5.73
C THR A 102 5.72 -10.02 -6.48
N LYS A 103 5.54 -9.91 -7.75
CA LYS A 103 5.30 -11.07 -8.62
C LYS A 103 6.52 -11.41 -9.44
#